data_75bc2a73ee657824aad826d2b7956449
#
_entry.id   75bc2a73ee657824aad826d2b7956449
#
_cell.length_a   1.000
_cell.length_b   1.000
_cell.length_c   1.000
_cell.angle_alpha   90.00
_cell.angle_beta   90.00
_cell.angle_gamma   90.00
#
_symmetry.space_group_name_H-M   'P 1'
#
loop_
_entity.id
_entity.type
_entity.pdbx_description
1 polymer ?
#
loop_
_entity_poly.entity_id
_entity_poly.type
_entity_poly.pdbx_seq_one_letter_code
_entity_poly.pdbx_strand_id
1 'polypeptide(L)'
;TVTIQCRKWKFDSSGALVYSSEAEEFNESAIASSSTSWTEDTAVDNSTDLYMGADLEVIVTPASSVTNSATTNVAIQLQRSTDGGTTWPDDSRGIRVATFNIPTGSSATTWAAKVE
;
A
#
# COMPACT_ATOMS: atom_id res chain seq x y z
N THR A 1 10.92 -6.87 -4.71
CA THR A 1 10.01 -6.98 -3.56
C THR A 1 9.39 -5.63 -3.27
N VAL A 2 8.11 -5.61 -3.07
CA VAL A 2 7.38 -4.44 -2.56
C VAL A 2 6.77 -4.81 -1.22
N THR A 3 7.08 -4.04 -0.18
CA THR A 3 6.55 -4.22 1.17
C THR A 3 5.84 -2.94 1.59
N ILE A 4 4.66 -3.06 2.18
CA ILE A 4 3.92 -1.93 2.74
C ILE A 4 3.71 -2.17 4.23
N GLN A 5 4.33 -1.33 5.05
CA GLN A 5 4.09 -1.24 6.48
C GLN A 5 2.97 -0.22 6.71
N CYS A 6 2.09 -0.51 7.63
CA CYS A 6 0.91 0.29 7.87
C CYS A 6 0.71 0.53 9.37
N ARG A 7 0.43 1.76 9.73
CA ARG A 7 -0.02 2.14 11.07
C ARG A 7 -1.35 2.87 10.94
N LYS A 8 -2.41 2.29 11.47
CA LYS A 8 -3.76 2.82 11.38
C LYS A 8 -4.04 3.78 12.53
N TRP A 9 -4.94 4.73 12.34
CA TRP A 9 -5.28 5.72 13.35
C TRP A 9 -6.77 6.01 13.42
N LYS A 10 -7.20 6.44 14.57
CA LYS A 10 -8.56 6.92 14.86
C LYS A 10 -8.55 7.88 16.04
N PHE A 11 -9.67 8.52 16.28
CA PHE A 11 -9.91 9.23 17.54
C PHE A 11 -10.67 8.31 18.51
N ASP A 12 -10.25 8.30 19.76
CA ASP A 12 -10.98 7.57 20.82
C ASP A 12 -12.22 8.34 21.29
N SER A 13 -12.93 7.79 22.26
CA SER A 13 -14.15 8.42 22.81
C SER A 13 -13.91 9.76 23.51
N SER A 14 -12.67 10.06 23.89
CA SER A 14 -12.28 11.36 24.48
C SER A 14 -11.77 12.35 23.43
N GLY A 15 -11.72 11.97 22.15
CA GLY A 15 -11.20 12.80 21.07
C GLY A 15 -9.69 12.77 20.92
N ALA A 16 -8.98 11.90 21.63
CA ALA A 16 -7.54 11.74 21.48
C ALA A 16 -7.18 10.86 20.28
N LEU A 17 -6.11 11.24 19.57
CA LEU A 17 -5.58 10.48 18.46
C LEU A 17 -4.91 9.18 18.97
N VAL A 18 -5.33 8.05 18.42
CA VAL A 18 -4.85 6.72 18.79
C VAL A 18 -4.33 6.01 17.55
N TYR A 19 -3.15 5.39 17.65
CA TYR A 19 -2.55 4.59 16.59
C TYR A 19 -2.58 3.10 16.92
N SER A 20 -2.77 2.28 15.89
CA SER A 20 -2.50 0.84 15.96
C SER A 20 -0.99 0.58 16.05
N SER A 21 -0.62 -0.66 16.36
CA SER A 21 0.73 -1.13 16.09
C SER A 21 1.02 -1.07 14.59
N GLU A 22 2.29 -0.88 14.25
CA GLU A 22 2.73 -1.06 12.87
C GLU A 22 2.60 -2.53 12.46
N ALA A 23 2.08 -2.76 11.27
CA ALA A 23 1.92 -4.09 10.71
C ALA A 23 2.29 -4.11 9.24
N GLU A 24 2.84 -5.22 8.77
CA GLU A 24 3.08 -5.47 7.36
C GLU A 24 1.77 -5.93 6.73
N GLU A 25 1.19 -5.07 5.89
CA GLU A 25 -0.10 -5.33 5.25
C GLU A 25 0.04 -5.80 3.80
N PHE A 26 1.24 -5.75 3.24
CA PHE A 26 1.54 -6.20 1.89
C PHE A 26 3.00 -6.61 1.79
N ASN A 27 3.26 -7.77 1.19
CA ASN A 27 4.62 -8.22 0.92
C ASN A 27 4.63 -9.14 -0.30
N GLU A 28 5.04 -8.57 -1.42
CA GLU A 28 5.10 -9.31 -2.69
C GLU A 28 6.50 -9.27 -3.30
N SER A 29 7.03 -10.45 -3.57
CA SER A 29 8.41 -10.62 -4.03
C SER A 29 8.56 -10.74 -5.54
N ALA A 30 7.49 -10.97 -6.27
CA ALA A 30 7.54 -11.36 -7.69
C ALA A 30 6.77 -10.39 -8.61
N ILE A 31 6.72 -9.12 -8.25
CA ILE A 31 6.08 -8.11 -9.12
C ILE A 31 7.05 -7.77 -10.26
N ALA A 32 6.64 -8.09 -11.48
CA ALA A 32 7.44 -7.77 -12.66
C ALA A 32 7.39 -6.26 -12.95
N SER A 33 8.55 -5.68 -13.29
CA SER A 33 8.66 -4.25 -13.62
C SER A 33 7.87 -3.83 -14.86
N SER A 34 7.52 -4.79 -15.71
CA SER A 34 6.69 -4.59 -16.91
C SER A 34 5.22 -4.92 -16.70
N SER A 35 4.80 -5.25 -15.47
CA SER A 35 3.41 -5.61 -15.18
C SER A 35 2.49 -4.41 -15.39
N THR A 36 1.39 -4.63 -16.07
CA THR A 36 0.28 -3.70 -16.22
C THR A 36 -0.94 -4.08 -15.38
N SER A 37 -0.83 -5.20 -14.65
CA SER A 37 -1.87 -5.71 -13.77
C SER A 37 -1.60 -5.31 -12.32
N TRP A 38 -2.65 -5.12 -11.56
CA TRP A 38 -2.55 -4.90 -10.12
C TRP A 38 -2.26 -6.22 -9.41
N THR A 39 -1.40 -6.15 -8.40
CA THR A 39 -1.19 -7.25 -7.45
C THR A 39 -1.93 -6.89 -6.16
N GLU A 40 -2.78 -7.78 -5.71
CA GLU A 40 -3.60 -7.61 -4.52
C GLU A 40 -3.08 -8.48 -3.39
N ASP A 41 -3.36 -8.06 -2.17
CA ASP A 41 -3.08 -8.84 -0.96
C ASP A 41 -4.36 -9.02 -0.14
N THR A 42 -4.24 -9.66 1.00
CA THR A 42 -5.36 -9.93 1.91
C THR A 42 -5.99 -8.62 2.38
N ALA A 43 -7.30 -8.56 2.29
CA ALA A 43 -8.05 -7.40 2.74
C ALA A 43 -7.93 -7.16 4.24
N VAL A 44 -7.81 -5.90 4.63
CA VAL A 44 -7.83 -5.49 6.03
C VAL A 44 -9.27 -5.34 6.48
N ASP A 45 -9.66 -6.07 7.51
CA ASP A 45 -10.98 -5.92 8.15
C ASP A 45 -10.94 -4.76 9.13
N ASN A 46 -11.71 -3.72 8.83
CA ASN A 46 -11.85 -2.54 9.67
C ASN A 46 -13.23 -2.43 10.34
N SER A 47 -14.03 -3.52 10.33
CA SER A 47 -15.41 -3.49 10.81
C SER A 47 -15.51 -3.36 12.33
N THR A 48 -14.50 -3.80 13.06
CA THR A 48 -14.47 -3.75 14.53
C THR A 48 -13.78 -2.50 15.06
N ASP A 49 -12.59 -2.21 14.56
CA ASP A 49 -11.76 -1.13 15.10
C ASP A 49 -12.13 0.25 14.55
N LEU A 50 -12.73 0.30 13.37
CA LEU A 50 -13.23 1.52 12.73
C LEU A 50 -12.17 2.62 12.61
N TYR A 51 -10.96 2.25 12.19
CA TYR A 51 -9.90 3.24 11.92
C TYR A 51 -10.33 4.19 10.80
N MET A 52 -9.91 5.44 10.92
CA MET A 52 -10.28 6.52 10.02
C MET A 52 -9.25 6.74 8.92
N GLY A 53 -8.03 6.29 9.13
CA GLY A 53 -6.97 6.43 8.16
C GLY A 53 -5.74 5.61 8.51
N ALA A 54 -4.69 5.76 7.73
CA ALA A 54 -3.45 5.02 7.91
C ALA A 54 -2.26 5.82 7.39
N ASP A 55 -1.13 5.64 8.06
CA ASP A 55 0.19 6.03 7.55
C ASP A 55 0.82 4.80 6.90
N LEU A 56 1.26 4.92 5.68
CA LEU A 56 1.88 3.84 4.92
C LEU A 56 3.36 4.15 4.68
N GLU A 57 4.19 3.14 4.88
CA GLU A 57 5.58 3.14 4.45
C GLU A 57 5.75 2.08 3.36
N VAL A 58 6.15 2.51 2.18
CA VAL A 58 6.34 1.63 1.02
C VAL A 58 7.82 1.42 0.81
N ILE A 59 8.27 0.18 0.88
CA ILE A 59 9.66 -0.20 0.68
C ILE A 59 9.75 -1.02 -0.61
N VAL A 60 10.47 -0.50 -1.58
CA VAL A 60 10.74 -1.22 -2.83
C VAL A 60 12.20 -1.67 -2.85
N THR A 61 12.39 -2.96 -2.98
CA THR A 61 13.72 -3.57 -3.14
C THR A 61 13.80 -4.20 -4.53
N PRO A 62 14.43 -3.54 -5.50
CA PRO A 62 14.59 -4.10 -6.83
C PRO A 62 15.46 -5.36 -6.80
N ALA A 63 15.20 -6.31 -7.70
CA ALA A 63 16.09 -7.44 -7.91
C ALA A 63 17.44 -6.96 -8.46
N SER A 64 18.53 -7.58 -8.03
CA SER A 64 19.88 -7.19 -8.45
C SER A 64 20.14 -7.31 -9.95
N SER A 65 19.34 -8.12 -10.64
CA SER A 65 19.41 -8.32 -12.10
C SER A 65 18.55 -7.32 -12.90
N VAL A 66 17.79 -6.47 -12.23
CA VAL A 66 16.88 -5.51 -12.88
C VAL A 66 17.51 -4.14 -12.95
N THR A 67 17.52 -3.57 -14.14
CA THR A 67 17.88 -2.16 -14.34
C THR A 67 16.60 -1.34 -14.44
N ASN A 68 16.34 -0.51 -13.45
CA ASN A 68 15.19 0.39 -13.46
C ASN A 68 15.46 1.58 -14.36
N SER A 69 14.44 2.03 -15.06
CA SER A 69 14.50 3.26 -15.86
C SER A 69 13.80 4.42 -15.13
N ALA A 70 14.05 5.63 -15.58
CA ALA A 70 13.39 6.83 -15.03
C ALA A 70 11.86 6.84 -15.21
N THR A 71 11.33 6.01 -16.10
CA THR A 71 9.90 5.87 -16.35
C THR A 71 9.25 4.76 -15.53
N THR A 72 10.05 3.95 -14.85
CA THR A 72 9.54 2.87 -13.99
C THR A 72 8.96 3.46 -12.71
N ASN A 73 7.75 3.08 -12.37
CA ASN A 73 7.10 3.54 -11.14
C ASN A 73 6.33 2.41 -10.45
N VAL A 74 6.04 2.63 -9.17
CA VAL A 74 5.13 1.83 -8.37
C VAL A 74 3.93 2.70 -8.03
N ALA A 75 2.73 2.18 -8.28
CA ALA A 75 1.49 2.81 -7.88
C ALA A 75 0.82 2.00 -6.77
N ILE A 76 0.38 2.69 -5.73
CA ILE A 76 -0.37 2.11 -4.62
C ILE A 76 -1.82 2.55 -4.74
N GLN A 77 -2.72 1.58 -4.69
CA GLN A 77 -4.15 1.83 -4.81
C GLN A 77 -4.91 1.18 -3.66
N LEU A 78 -5.88 1.89 -3.12
CA LEU A 78 -6.79 1.40 -2.11
C LEU A 78 -8.15 1.09 -2.75
N GLN A 79 -8.66 -0.10 -2.50
CA GLN A 79 -10.04 -0.46 -2.80
C GLN A 79 -10.81 -0.64 -1.49
N ARG A 80 -12.10 -0.34 -1.53
CA ARG A 80 -12.99 -0.53 -0.40
C ARG A 80 -14.17 -1.42 -0.80
N SER A 81 -14.36 -2.51 -0.07
CA SER A 81 -15.58 -3.30 -0.15
C SER A 81 -16.66 -2.69 0.73
N THR A 82 -17.89 -2.67 0.25
CA THR A 82 -19.06 -2.18 0.99
C THR A 82 -19.96 -3.30 1.48
N ASP A 83 -19.61 -4.55 1.19
CA ASP A 83 -20.40 -5.75 1.52
C ASP A 83 -19.58 -6.79 2.30
N GLY A 84 -18.66 -6.32 3.12
CA GLY A 84 -17.85 -7.18 3.99
C GLY A 84 -16.78 -8.00 3.25
N GLY A 85 -16.27 -7.52 2.12
CA GLY A 85 -15.23 -8.21 1.37
C GLY A 85 -15.75 -9.26 0.39
N THR A 86 -17.04 -9.28 0.12
CA THR A 86 -17.64 -10.22 -0.85
C THR A 86 -17.40 -9.75 -2.27
N THR A 87 -17.59 -8.46 -2.53
CA THR A 87 -17.31 -7.86 -3.84
C THR A 87 -16.41 -6.62 -3.70
N TRP A 88 -15.64 -6.38 -4.73
CA TRP A 88 -14.70 -5.26 -4.81
C TRP A 88 -14.96 -4.46 -6.08
N PRO A 89 -14.74 -3.13 -6.06
CA PRO A 89 -14.76 -2.35 -7.28
C PRO A 89 -13.71 -2.88 -8.26
N ASP A 90 -13.93 -2.66 -9.55
CA ASP A 90 -12.87 -2.95 -10.51
C ASP A 90 -11.65 -2.03 -10.32
N ASP A 91 -10.53 -2.41 -10.89
CA ASP A 91 -9.25 -1.70 -10.72
C ASP A 91 -9.30 -0.24 -11.15
N SER A 92 -10.22 0.13 -12.04
CA SER A 92 -10.37 1.50 -12.50
C SER A 92 -11.03 2.42 -11.47
N ARG A 93 -11.66 1.84 -10.46
CA ARG A 93 -12.40 2.56 -9.41
C ARG A 93 -11.69 2.62 -8.07
N GLY A 94 -10.52 2.05 -7.98
CA GLY A 94 -9.68 2.17 -6.80
C GLY A 94 -9.17 3.60 -6.60
N ILE A 95 -8.93 3.97 -5.36
CA ILE A 95 -8.38 5.29 -5.02
C ILE A 95 -6.86 5.22 -5.12
N ARG A 96 -6.27 5.99 -6.01
CA ARG A 96 -4.82 6.12 -6.10
C ARG A 96 -4.30 6.84 -4.85
N VAL A 97 -3.57 6.12 -4.03
CA VAL A 97 -2.99 6.66 -2.79
C VAL A 97 -1.68 7.37 -3.08
N ALA A 98 -0.82 6.73 -3.85
CA ALA A 98 0.50 7.24 -4.15
C ALA A 98 1.05 6.64 -5.45
N THR A 99 1.97 7.36 -6.06
CA THR A 99 2.79 6.87 -7.18
C THR A 99 4.21 7.32 -6.95
N PHE A 100 5.15 6.39 -7.03
CA PHE A 100 6.57 6.64 -6.80
C PHE A 100 7.38 6.22 -8.02
N ASN A 101 8.35 7.04 -8.39
CA ASN A 101 9.34 6.66 -9.40
C ASN A 101 10.39 5.78 -8.74
N ILE A 102 10.71 4.65 -9.39
CA ILE A 102 11.76 3.77 -8.91
C ILE A 102 13.11 4.33 -9.41
N PRO A 103 14.06 4.63 -8.52
CA PRO A 103 15.38 5.08 -8.91
C PRO A 103 16.13 4.04 -9.74
N THR A 104 17.07 4.48 -10.54
CA THR A 104 17.98 3.57 -11.25
C THR A 104 18.88 2.84 -10.25
N GLY A 105 19.05 1.55 -10.45
CA GLY A 105 19.88 0.70 -9.59
C GLY A 105 19.10 -0.35 -8.84
N SER A 106 19.77 -1.03 -7.92
CA SER A 106 19.23 -2.17 -7.17
C SER A 106 19.13 -1.95 -5.66
N SER A 107 19.37 -0.73 -5.20
CA SER A 107 19.25 -0.40 -3.78
C SER A 107 17.80 -0.28 -3.35
N ALA A 108 17.52 -0.67 -2.13
CA ALA A 108 16.21 -0.47 -1.53
C ALA A 108 15.88 1.03 -1.42
N THR A 109 14.65 1.38 -1.71
CA THR A 109 14.15 2.76 -1.59
C THR A 109 12.84 2.75 -0.83
N THR A 110 12.70 3.69 0.09
CA THR A 110 11.53 3.81 0.96
C THR A 110 10.79 5.10 0.66
N TRP A 111 9.48 5.00 0.55
CA TRP A 111 8.58 6.14 0.46
C TRP A 111 7.51 6.08 1.53
N ALA A 112 6.97 7.22 1.90
CA ALA A 112 5.87 7.32 2.83
C ALA A 112 4.64 7.91 2.15
N ALA A 113 3.48 7.40 2.50
CA ALA A 113 2.19 7.90 2.03
C ALA A 113 1.19 7.91 3.19
N LYS A 114 0.19 8.76 3.08
CA LYS A 114 -0.87 8.89 4.08
C LYS A 114 -2.23 8.62 3.45
N VAL A 115 -3.03 7.83 4.13
CA VAL A 115 -4.41 7.52 3.73
C VAL A 115 -5.37 8.06 4.78
N GLU A 116 -6.34 8.80 4.33
CA GLU A 116 -7.41 9.34 5.18
C GLU A 116 -8.78 8.79 4.78
#